data_ed1afb5b55001e77e5e213433ba88dd3
#
_entry.id   ed1afb5b55001e77e5e213433ba88dd3
#
_cell.length_a   1.000
_cell.length_b   1.000
_cell.length_c   1.000
_cell.angle_alpha   90.00
_cell.angle_beta   90.00
_cell.angle_gamma   90.00
#
_symmetry.space_group_name_H-M   'P 1'
#
loop_
_entity.id
_entity.type
_entity.pdbx_description
1 polymer ?
#
loop_
_entity_poly.entity_id
_entity_poly.type
_entity_poly.pdbx_seq_one_letter_code
_entity_poly.pdbx_strand_id
1 'polypeptide(L)'
;MSFINKANYFMKGMKEKPIYVYTKEEETKYENYIKDSIGEFDKVYHELYSPDIHVDILIIPPTETQNYYKLVTMGMGAYKMNVPDIIKDQGYDRAELVMYLPPDWNLKFKTEEDGWVIRQLKLIARTAIEENSWVGFGHTFSGDAEATIPFANNTKLSSTILLYALDKEYEQLHFHLPNKDRINFYQVFPLYKEELEYKQKYGTEALMRLFDDKDIIPIVNINRKNYCENIELDKNNDEIEEDLER
;
A
#
# COMPACT_ATOMS: atom_id res chain seq x y z
N MET A 1 7.79 29.12 -38.92
CA MET A 1 7.31 27.80 -38.40
C MET A 1 6.45 28.06 -37.19
N SER A 2 5.18 27.75 -37.29
CA SER A 2 4.16 28.04 -36.26
C SER A 2 4.42 27.21 -34.99
N PHE A 3 4.09 27.76 -33.80
CA PHE A 3 4.15 27.09 -32.49
C PHE A 3 3.43 25.72 -32.45
N ILE A 4 2.37 25.58 -33.26
CA ILE A 4 1.59 24.34 -33.41
C ILE A 4 2.44 23.22 -34.06
N ASN A 5 3.35 23.53 -34.98
CA ASN A 5 4.21 22.53 -35.62
C ASN A 5 5.36 22.04 -34.69
N LYS A 6 5.80 22.86 -33.73
CA LYS A 6 6.78 22.44 -32.72
C LYS A 6 6.13 21.51 -31.65
N ALA A 7 4.93 21.80 -31.23
CA ALA A 7 4.19 20.95 -30.29
C ALA A 7 3.89 19.55 -30.89
N ASN A 8 3.46 19.49 -32.16
CA ASN A 8 3.23 18.23 -32.88
C ASN A 8 4.52 17.43 -33.16
N TYR A 9 5.68 18.09 -33.24
CA TYR A 9 6.97 17.39 -33.42
C TYR A 9 7.47 16.79 -32.10
N PHE A 10 7.20 17.45 -30.97
CA PHE A 10 7.49 16.91 -29.63
C PHE A 10 6.56 15.74 -29.28
N MET A 11 5.29 15.80 -29.67
CA MET A 11 4.31 14.72 -29.40
C MET A 11 4.54 13.47 -30.26
N LYS A 12 5.14 13.57 -31.43
CA LYS A 12 5.44 12.42 -32.33
C LYS A 12 6.58 11.52 -31.85
N GLY A 13 7.36 11.93 -30.85
CA GLY A 13 8.49 11.17 -30.31
C GLY A 13 8.24 10.47 -28.98
N MET A 14 7.15 10.78 -28.29
CA MET A 14 6.76 10.09 -27.07
C MET A 14 5.99 8.83 -27.47
N LYS A 15 6.64 7.67 -27.46
CA LYS A 15 5.91 6.39 -27.42
C LYS A 15 5.05 6.45 -26.17
N GLU A 16 3.72 6.39 -26.35
CA GLU A 16 2.81 6.20 -25.22
C GLU A 16 3.28 4.96 -24.48
N LYS A 17 3.61 5.12 -23.19
CA LYS A 17 3.94 3.97 -22.37
C LYS A 17 2.68 3.08 -22.29
N PRO A 18 2.80 1.76 -22.42
CA PRO A 18 1.64 0.90 -22.28
C PRO A 18 1.07 1.05 -20.87
N ILE A 19 -0.25 1.18 -20.78
CA ILE A 19 -0.97 1.14 -19.50
C ILE A 19 -1.12 -0.34 -19.13
N TYR A 20 -0.64 -0.71 -17.94
CA TYR A 20 -0.83 -2.07 -17.41
C TYR A 20 -2.26 -2.21 -16.85
N VAL A 21 -2.95 -3.24 -17.31
CA VAL A 21 -4.31 -3.58 -16.91
C VAL A 21 -4.46 -5.10 -16.85
N TYR A 22 -5.33 -5.59 -15.99
CA TYR A 22 -5.75 -6.99 -16.07
C TYR A 22 -6.49 -7.26 -17.39
N THR A 23 -6.27 -8.42 -17.96
CA THR A 23 -7.13 -8.95 -19.02
C THR A 23 -8.54 -9.20 -18.46
N LYS A 24 -9.55 -9.29 -19.34
CA LYS A 24 -10.93 -9.54 -18.88
C LYS A 24 -11.09 -10.88 -18.12
N GLU A 25 -10.27 -11.88 -18.47
CA GLU A 25 -10.25 -13.15 -17.73
C GLU A 25 -9.63 -13.00 -16.34
N GLU A 26 -8.51 -12.28 -16.24
CA GLU A 26 -7.83 -12.02 -14.97
C GLU A 26 -8.73 -11.19 -14.03
N GLU A 27 -9.34 -10.12 -14.56
CA GLU A 27 -10.28 -9.27 -13.82
C GLU A 27 -11.45 -10.10 -13.26
N THR A 28 -12.11 -10.89 -14.10
CA THR A 28 -13.23 -11.72 -13.66
C THR A 28 -12.84 -12.72 -12.58
N LYS A 29 -11.69 -13.39 -12.72
CA LYS A 29 -11.18 -14.34 -11.72
C LYS A 29 -10.80 -13.63 -10.43
N TYR A 30 -10.19 -12.44 -10.54
CA TYR A 30 -9.83 -11.63 -9.38
C TYR A 30 -11.05 -11.17 -8.59
N GLU A 31 -12.08 -10.64 -9.27
CA GLU A 31 -13.34 -10.24 -8.63
C GLU A 31 -14.03 -11.42 -7.90
N ASN A 32 -14.05 -12.60 -8.50
CA ASN A 32 -14.61 -13.79 -7.87
C ASN A 32 -13.79 -14.18 -6.63
N TYR A 33 -12.46 -14.17 -6.71
CA TYR A 33 -11.62 -14.42 -5.55
C TYR A 33 -11.86 -13.42 -4.42
N ILE A 34 -11.99 -12.11 -4.73
CA ILE A 34 -12.29 -11.10 -3.71
C ILE A 34 -13.62 -11.40 -3.01
N LYS A 35 -14.68 -11.73 -3.77
CA LYS A 35 -16.00 -12.07 -3.20
C LYS A 35 -15.94 -13.29 -2.31
N ASP A 36 -15.26 -14.33 -2.75
CA ASP A 36 -15.19 -15.62 -2.05
C ASP A 36 -14.30 -15.56 -0.79
N SER A 37 -13.17 -14.82 -0.85
CA SER A 37 -12.13 -14.88 0.19
C SER A 37 -12.08 -13.65 1.09
N ILE A 38 -12.45 -12.45 0.58
CA ILE A 38 -12.32 -11.19 1.33
C ILE A 38 -13.69 -10.62 1.69
N GLY A 39 -14.65 -10.69 0.77
CA GLY A 39 -16.02 -10.25 0.97
C GLY A 39 -16.65 -9.62 -0.28
N GLU A 40 -17.98 -9.59 -0.30
CA GLU A 40 -18.75 -8.97 -1.37
C GLU A 40 -18.53 -7.45 -1.36
N PHE A 41 -18.20 -6.90 -2.53
CA PHE A 41 -18.11 -5.46 -2.72
C PHE A 41 -19.36 -4.92 -3.42
N ASP A 42 -19.85 -3.77 -2.97
CA ASP A 42 -21.03 -3.10 -3.52
C ASP A 42 -20.68 -1.83 -4.30
N LYS A 43 -19.46 -1.35 -4.14
CA LYS A 43 -18.96 -0.13 -4.79
C LYS A 43 -17.53 -0.32 -5.27
N VAL A 44 -17.23 0.38 -6.39
CA VAL A 44 -15.88 0.50 -6.93
C VAL A 44 -15.54 1.98 -7.06
N TYR A 45 -14.41 2.39 -6.51
CA TYR A 45 -13.84 3.71 -6.77
C TYR A 45 -12.96 3.62 -8.00
N HIS A 46 -13.56 3.97 -9.16
CA HIS A 46 -12.90 3.88 -10.45
C HIS A 46 -11.83 4.94 -10.64
N GLU A 47 -10.75 4.54 -11.28
CA GLU A 47 -9.72 5.46 -11.73
C GLU A 47 -10.14 6.09 -13.08
N LEU A 48 -10.17 7.42 -13.13
CA LEU A 48 -10.58 8.14 -14.33
C LEU A 48 -9.42 8.39 -15.31
N TYR A 49 -8.19 8.39 -14.81
CA TYR A 49 -6.98 8.61 -15.61
C TYR A 49 -5.82 7.77 -15.07
N SER A 50 -5.23 6.97 -15.93
CA SER A 50 -4.14 6.06 -15.60
C SER A 50 -2.92 6.41 -16.46
N PRO A 51 -1.82 6.92 -15.86
CA PRO A 51 -0.61 7.28 -16.61
C PRO A 51 0.25 6.06 -16.98
N ASP A 52 0.13 4.97 -16.24
CA ASP A 52 1.03 3.80 -16.31
C ASP A 52 0.30 2.49 -15.99
N ILE A 53 -0.39 2.43 -14.88
CA ILE A 53 -1.15 1.29 -14.36
C ILE A 53 -2.56 1.75 -14.03
N HIS A 54 -3.58 0.97 -14.37
CA HIS A 54 -4.96 1.27 -13.98
C HIS A 54 -5.30 0.59 -12.67
N VAL A 55 -5.62 1.39 -11.64
CA VAL A 55 -5.89 0.89 -10.29
C VAL A 55 -7.26 1.37 -9.83
N ASP A 56 -8.22 0.47 -9.82
CA ASP A 56 -9.50 0.64 -9.16
C ASP A 56 -9.42 0.24 -7.68
N ILE A 57 -10.37 0.70 -6.86
CA ILE A 57 -10.46 0.30 -5.45
C ILE A 57 -11.85 -0.25 -5.19
N LEU A 58 -11.90 -1.54 -4.87
CA LEU A 58 -13.10 -2.23 -4.45
C LEU A 58 -13.41 -1.87 -3.00
N ILE A 59 -14.68 -1.56 -2.70
CA ILE A 59 -15.13 -1.18 -1.37
C ILE A 59 -16.05 -2.28 -0.85
N ILE A 60 -15.59 -3.00 0.16
CA ILE A 60 -16.30 -4.10 0.81
C ILE A 60 -16.91 -3.56 2.10
N PRO A 61 -18.23 -3.61 2.27
CA PRO A 61 -18.89 -3.05 3.45
C PRO A 61 -18.66 -3.89 4.71
N PRO A 62 -18.89 -3.31 5.91
CA PRO A 62 -18.91 -4.02 7.17
C PRO A 62 -19.92 -5.17 7.17
N THR A 63 -19.62 -6.21 7.93
CA THR A 63 -20.52 -7.33 8.22
C THR A 63 -20.80 -7.43 9.71
N GLU A 64 -21.71 -8.30 10.13
CA GLU A 64 -21.97 -8.56 11.55
C GLU A 64 -20.75 -9.07 12.32
N THR A 65 -19.86 -9.79 11.63
CA THR A 65 -18.65 -10.36 12.24
C THR A 65 -17.40 -9.51 12.04
N GLN A 66 -17.40 -8.61 11.06
CA GLN A 66 -16.28 -7.73 10.71
C GLN A 66 -16.81 -6.31 10.52
N ASN A 67 -16.94 -5.57 11.63
CA ASN A 67 -17.53 -4.22 11.65
C ASN A 67 -16.53 -3.14 11.16
N TYR A 68 -16.04 -3.30 9.92
CA TYR A 68 -15.15 -2.33 9.25
C TYR A 68 -15.23 -2.49 7.73
N TYR A 69 -14.95 -1.40 7.00
CA TYR A 69 -14.78 -1.45 5.55
C TYR A 69 -13.42 -2.04 5.18
N LYS A 70 -13.38 -2.75 4.05
CA LYS A 70 -12.12 -3.16 3.41
C LYS A 70 -12.03 -2.47 2.06
N LEU A 71 -10.97 -1.70 1.86
CA LEU A 71 -10.61 -1.12 0.57
C LEU A 71 -9.54 -2.03 -0.06
N VAL A 72 -9.81 -2.57 -1.23
CA VAL A 72 -8.90 -3.49 -1.92
C VAL A 72 -8.59 -2.94 -3.30
N THR A 73 -7.31 -2.79 -3.64
CA THR A 73 -6.92 -2.39 -4.98
C THR A 73 -7.21 -3.49 -6.00
N MET A 74 -7.48 -3.12 -7.24
CA MET A 74 -7.61 -4.01 -8.37
C MET A 74 -6.87 -3.41 -9.55
N GLY A 75 -5.81 -4.06 -9.98
CA GLY A 75 -5.01 -3.65 -11.14
C GLY A 75 -3.54 -3.44 -10.85
N MET A 76 -3.11 -3.23 -9.59
CA MET A 76 -1.69 -3.13 -9.26
C MET A 76 -0.93 -4.39 -9.67
N GLY A 77 -1.51 -5.56 -9.45
CA GLY A 77 -0.94 -6.84 -9.81
C GLY A 77 -0.82 -7.11 -11.32
N ALA A 78 -1.38 -6.25 -12.19
CA ALA A 78 -1.15 -6.33 -13.63
C ALA A 78 0.31 -6.02 -13.99
N TYR A 79 1.01 -5.22 -13.19
CA TYR A 79 2.43 -4.94 -13.34
C TYR A 79 3.28 -5.97 -12.59
N LYS A 80 4.31 -6.48 -13.25
CA LYS A 80 5.30 -7.36 -12.66
C LYS A 80 6.47 -6.53 -12.13
N MET A 81 6.58 -6.43 -10.81
CA MET A 81 7.56 -5.62 -10.12
C MET A 81 8.98 -6.14 -10.31
N ASN A 82 9.95 -5.23 -10.26
CA ASN A 82 11.38 -5.56 -10.36
C ASN A 82 11.92 -5.95 -8.98
N VAL A 83 11.73 -7.20 -8.59
CA VAL A 83 12.23 -7.75 -7.32
C VAL A 83 13.71 -8.11 -7.41
N PRO A 84 14.47 -8.06 -6.28
CA PRO A 84 15.85 -8.52 -6.21
C PRO A 84 16.01 -9.98 -6.66
N ASP A 85 17.14 -10.30 -7.31
CA ASP A 85 17.40 -11.65 -7.83
C ASP A 85 17.29 -12.75 -6.78
N ILE A 86 17.64 -12.45 -5.53
CA ILE A 86 17.59 -13.42 -4.40
C ILE A 86 16.17 -13.91 -4.07
N ILE A 87 15.13 -13.13 -4.43
CA ILE A 87 13.72 -13.47 -4.18
C ILE A 87 12.90 -13.61 -5.46
N LYS A 88 13.53 -13.55 -6.63
CA LYS A 88 12.86 -13.49 -7.94
C LYS A 88 11.92 -14.66 -8.19
N ASP A 89 12.28 -15.86 -7.74
CA ASP A 89 11.51 -17.09 -7.95
C ASP A 89 10.56 -17.41 -6.78
N GLN A 90 10.40 -16.48 -5.85
CA GLN A 90 9.57 -16.69 -4.65
C GLN A 90 8.14 -16.14 -4.82
N GLY A 91 7.80 -15.57 -6.00
CA GLY A 91 6.45 -15.08 -6.29
C GLY A 91 6.09 -13.77 -5.57
N TYR A 92 7.07 -12.90 -5.28
CA TYR A 92 6.86 -11.58 -4.66
C TYR A 92 6.74 -10.44 -5.68
N ASP A 93 6.72 -10.76 -6.95
CA ASP A 93 6.79 -9.79 -8.04
C ASP A 93 5.43 -9.21 -8.47
N ARG A 94 4.32 -9.59 -7.80
CA ARG A 94 3.00 -8.99 -7.98
C ARG A 94 2.29 -8.81 -6.65
N ALA A 95 1.59 -7.70 -6.51
CA ALA A 95 0.87 -7.38 -5.29
C ALA A 95 -0.44 -6.63 -5.54
N GLU A 96 -1.34 -6.72 -4.57
CA GLU A 96 -2.48 -5.83 -4.36
C GLU A 96 -2.48 -5.35 -2.91
N LEU A 97 -3.15 -4.24 -2.66
CA LEU A 97 -3.16 -3.58 -1.37
C LEU A 97 -4.55 -3.67 -0.72
N VAL A 98 -4.55 -3.77 0.60
CA VAL A 98 -5.78 -3.73 1.42
C VAL A 98 -5.61 -2.66 2.48
N MET A 99 -6.68 -1.89 2.76
CA MET A 99 -6.74 -0.99 3.90
C MET A 99 -8.08 -1.13 4.60
N TYR A 100 -8.05 -1.23 5.93
CA TYR A 100 -9.25 -1.41 6.74
C TYR A 100 -9.66 -0.08 7.37
N LEU A 101 -10.94 0.31 7.20
CA LEU A 101 -11.48 1.57 7.70
C LEU A 101 -12.61 1.33 8.71
N PRO A 102 -12.76 2.18 9.74
CA PRO A 102 -13.86 2.07 10.67
C PRO A 102 -15.23 2.24 9.97
N PRO A 103 -16.32 1.71 10.53
CA PRO A 103 -17.63 1.67 9.87
C PRO A 103 -18.27 3.05 9.66
N ASP A 104 -17.80 4.07 10.36
CA ASP A 104 -18.25 5.46 10.27
C ASP A 104 -17.38 6.31 9.32
N TRP A 105 -16.42 5.71 8.58
CA TRP A 105 -15.61 6.43 7.62
C TRP A 105 -16.46 7.03 6.49
N ASN A 106 -16.19 8.30 6.13
CA ASN A 106 -16.90 8.97 5.04
C ASN A 106 -16.40 8.48 3.66
N LEU A 107 -17.15 7.58 3.05
CA LEU A 107 -16.82 6.98 1.74
C LEU A 107 -17.05 7.90 0.54
N LYS A 108 -17.35 9.19 0.75
CA LYS A 108 -17.43 10.16 -0.37
C LYS A 108 -16.05 10.54 -0.89
N PHE A 109 -15.02 10.44 -0.07
CA PHE A 109 -13.61 10.75 -0.40
C PHE A 109 -13.42 12.11 -1.08
N LYS A 110 -14.18 13.12 -0.64
CA LYS A 110 -14.21 14.45 -1.28
C LYS A 110 -13.30 15.46 -0.62
N THR A 111 -12.95 15.24 0.63
CA THR A 111 -12.05 16.10 1.42
C THR A 111 -10.72 15.40 1.64
N GLU A 112 -9.71 16.13 2.10
CA GLU A 112 -8.43 15.51 2.47
C GLU A 112 -8.59 14.59 3.68
N GLU A 113 -9.47 14.93 4.61
CA GLU A 113 -9.72 14.21 5.85
C GLU A 113 -10.29 12.80 5.60
N ASP A 114 -11.03 12.60 4.52
CA ASP A 114 -11.61 11.30 4.18
C ASP A 114 -10.92 10.61 2.99
N GLY A 115 -10.30 11.39 2.10
CA GLY A 115 -9.74 10.94 0.82
C GLY A 115 -8.28 10.47 0.87
N TRP A 116 -7.52 10.76 1.94
CA TRP A 116 -6.10 10.40 2.00
C TRP A 116 -5.85 8.89 1.89
N VAL A 117 -6.79 8.07 2.36
CA VAL A 117 -6.71 6.60 2.27
C VAL A 117 -6.66 6.11 0.82
N ILE A 118 -7.49 6.68 -0.07
CA ILE A 118 -7.49 6.40 -1.51
C ILE A 118 -6.18 6.86 -2.13
N ARG A 119 -5.72 8.07 -1.75
CA ARG A 119 -4.45 8.63 -2.24
C ARG A 119 -3.27 7.74 -1.85
N GLN A 120 -3.20 7.26 -0.61
CA GLN A 120 -2.13 6.37 -0.17
C GLN A 120 -2.14 5.05 -0.93
N LEU A 121 -3.28 4.38 -1.08
CA LEU A 121 -3.38 3.15 -1.85
C LEU A 121 -2.87 3.35 -3.29
N LYS A 122 -3.27 4.44 -3.95
CA LYS A 122 -2.86 4.74 -5.33
C LYS A 122 -1.39 5.12 -5.46
N LEU A 123 -0.81 5.85 -4.51
CA LEU A 123 0.61 6.20 -4.48
C LEU A 123 1.45 4.94 -4.32
N ILE A 124 1.16 4.11 -3.33
CA ILE A 124 1.92 2.88 -3.07
C ILE A 124 1.82 1.92 -4.26
N ALA A 125 0.63 1.78 -4.86
CA ALA A 125 0.43 0.92 -6.03
C ALA A 125 1.31 1.31 -7.23
N ARG A 126 1.71 2.58 -7.35
CA ARG A 126 2.56 3.09 -8.44
C ARG A 126 4.03 3.10 -8.13
N THR A 127 4.42 3.06 -6.86
CA THR A 127 5.84 3.18 -6.46
C THR A 127 6.72 2.17 -7.18
N ALA A 128 6.26 0.92 -7.33
CA ALA A 128 7.06 -0.11 -7.97
C ALA A 128 7.36 0.19 -9.44
N ILE A 129 6.43 0.79 -10.19
CA ILE A 129 6.63 1.13 -11.60
C ILE A 129 7.38 2.46 -11.77
N GLU A 130 7.11 3.44 -10.91
CA GLU A 130 7.77 4.74 -10.95
C GLU A 130 9.26 4.64 -10.61
N GLU A 131 9.59 3.84 -9.58
CA GLU A 131 10.95 3.65 -9.07
C GLU A 131 11.66 2.43 -9.72
N ASN A 132 11.03 1.74 -10.66
CA ASN A 132 11.53 0.48 -11.22
C ASN A 132 12.01 -0.50 -10.12
N SER A 133 11.20 -0.67 -9.10
CA SER A 133 11.51 -1.40 -7.87
C SER A 133 10.37 -2.37 -7.52
N TRP A 134 10.23 -2.69 -6.25
CA TRP A 134 9.19 -3.56 -5.73
C TRP A 134 8.67 -3.06 -4.38
N VAL A 135 7.50 -3.55 -3.99
CA VAL A 135 6.93 -3.32 -2.67
C VAL A 135 6.55 -4.64 -2.03
N GLY A 136 6.70 -4.73 -0.71
CA GLY A 136 6.45 -5.95 0.03
C GLY A 136 6.38 -5.72 1.54
N PHE A 137 6.26 -6.81 2.30
CA PHE A 137 6.18 -6.79 3.76
C PHE A 137 7.31 -5.96 4.38
N GLY A 138 6.94 -5.09 5.31
CA GLY A 138 7.87 -4.22 6.03
C GLY A 138 8.30 -2.96 5.27
N HIS A 139 7.95 -2.78 4.00
CA HIS A 139 8.22 -1.53 3.30
C HIS A 139 7.37 -0.40 3.87
N THR A 140 7.95 0.80 3.92
CA THR A 140 7.32 1.99 4.48
C THR A 140 7.31 3.12 3.47
N PHE A 141 6.26 3.97 3.54
CA PHE A 141 6.05 5.08 2.62
C PHE A 141 5.65 6.32 3.41
N SER A 142 6.16 7.48 3.03
CA SER A 142 5.84 8.79 3.61
C SER A 142 5.81 9.85 2.52
N GLY A 143 5.16 10.97 2.80
CA GLY A 143 5.08 12.09 1.86
C GLY A 143 6.37 12.90 1.77
N ASP A 144 7.24 12.79 2.78
CA ASP A 144 8.55 13.43 2.87
C ASP A 144 9.55 12.49 3.55
N ALA A 145 10.85 12.75 3.38
CA ALA A 145 11.91 11.88 3.89
C ALA A 145 11.87 11.66 5.40
N GLU A 146 11.39 12.64 6.16
CA GLU A 146 11.35 12.65 7.62
C GLU A 146 9.96 12.32 8.19
N ALA A 147 8.98 12.00 7.34
CA ALA A 147 7.58 11.72 7.70
C ALA A 147 6.96 12.81 8.60
N THR A 148 7.25 14.09 8.31
CA THR A 148 6.77 15.23 9.09
C THR A 148 5.42 15.74 8.61
N ILE A 149 5.02 15.43 7.38
CA ILE A 149 3.77 15.90 6.76
C ILE A 149 2.66 14.90 7.02
N PRO A 150 1.66 15.23 7.85
CA PRO A 150 0.50 14.36 8.08
C PRO A 150 -0.30 14.11 6.80
N PHE A 151 -0.99 12.99 6.73
CA PHE A 151 -1.84 12.64 5.58
C PHE A 151 -3.02 13.58 5.37
N ALA A 152 -3.51 14.19 6.46
CA ALA A 152 -4.59 15.19 6.45
C ALA A 152 -4.57 16.01 7.76
N ASN A 153 -5.34 17.13 7.79
CA ASN A 153 -5.38 18.03 8.92
C ASN A 153 -6.02 17.43 10.19
N ASN A 154 -6.77 16.35 10.07
CA ASN A 154 -7.46 15.68 11.17
C ASN A 154 -6.66 14.51 11.77
N THR A 155 -5.43 14.30 11.38
CA THR A 155 -4.58 13.22 11.90
C THR A 155 -3.13 13.65 12.02
N LYS A 156 -2.36 12.95 12.86
CA LYS A 156 -0.89 13.05 12.92
C LYS A 156 -0.20 11.86 12.23
N LEU A 157 -0.96 10.93 11.65
CA LEU A 157 -0.41 9.83 10.86
C LEU A 157 0.25 10.40 9.61
N SER A 158 1.50 10.04 9.35
CA SER A 158 2.34 10.67 8.31
C SER A 158 3.11 9.67 7.44
N SER A 159 3.06 8.38 7.80
CA SER A 159 3.68 7.30 7.04
C SER A 159 2.82 6.04 7.06
N THR A 160 3.16 5.06 6.25
CA THR A 160 2.51 3.76 6.21
C THR A 160 3.55 2.64 6.21
N ILE A 161 3.15 1.46 6.68
CA ILE A 161 3.90 0.21 6.55
C ILE A 161 3.05 -0.83 5.83
N LEU A 162 3.68 -1.68 5.03
CA LEU A 162 3.03 -2.84 4.44
C LEU A 162 3.18 -4.06 5.36
N LEU A 163 2.05 -4.60 5.77
CA LEU A 163 1.94 -5.83 6.53
C LEU A 163 1.31 -6.92 5.67
N TYR A 164 1.39 -8.17 6.08
CA TYR A 164 0.60 -9.21 5.42
C TYR A 164 -0.90 -8.98 5.66
N ALA A 165 -1.68 -8.99 4.59
CA ALA A 165 -3.12 -9.12 4.71
C ALA A 165 -3.44 -10.60 4.98
N LEU A 166 -4.07 -10.87 6.13
CA LEU A 166 -4.34 -12.22 6.59
C LEU A 166 -5.79 -12.58 6.36
N ASP A 167 -6.06 -13.86 6.09
CA ASP A 167 -7.40 -14.42 6.12
C ASP A 167 -7.83 -14.76 7.55
N LYS A 168 -9.01 -15.38 7.69
CA LYS A 168 -9.55 -15.82 8.99
C LYS A 168 -8.73 -16.91 9.68
N GLU A 169 -7.87 -17.60 8.97
CA GLU A 169 -6.96 -18.64 9.47
C GLU A 169 -5.56 -18.09 9.76
N TYR A 170 -5.40 -16.77 9.62
CA TYR A 170 -4.13 -16.03 9.80
C TYR A 170 -3.08 -16.40 8.77
N GLU A 171 -3.48 -16.96 7.63
CA GLU A 171 -2.60 -17.13 6.48
C GLU A 171 -2.56 -15.87 5.62
N GLN A 172 -1.45 -15.62 4.97
CA GLN A 172 -1.33 -14.50 4.04
C GLN A 172 -2.28 -14.69 2.87
N LEU A 173 -3.16 -13.72 2.64
CA LEU A 173 -4.01 -13.68 1.45
C LEU A 173 -3.16 -13.64 0.19
N HIS A 174 -3.48 -14.50 -0.76
CA HIS A 174 -2.86 -14.52 -2.08
C HIS A 174 -3.82 -15.06 -3.14
N PHE A 175 -3.63 -14.66 -4.37
CA PHE A 175 -4.41 -15.07 -5.52
C PHE A 175 -3.47 -15.54 -6.64
N HIS A 176 -3.89 -16.53 -7.45
CA HIS A 176 -3.14 -16.96 -8.61
C HIS A 176 -3.86 -16.57 -9.90
N LEU A 177 -3.17 -15.79 -10.73
CA LEU A 177 -3.61 -15.46 -12.07
C LEU A 177 -3.75 -16.74 -12.93
N PRO A 178 -4.45 -16.67 -14.08
CA PRO A 178 -4.58 -17.82 -15.01
C PRO A 178 -3.24 -18.42 -15.44
N ASN A 179 -2.20 -17.59 -15.57
CA ASN A 179 -0.83 -18.01 -15.91
C ASN A 179 -0.04 -18.56 -14.71
N LYS A 180 -0.67 -18.68 -13.53
CA LYS A 180 -0.12 -19.14 -12.24
C LYS A 180 0.80 -18.14 -11.52
N ASP A 181 0.98 -16.92 -12.03
CA ASP A 181 1.66 -15.88 -11.28
C ASP A 181 0.88 -15.60 -9.98
N ARG A 182 1.62 -15.47 -8.86
CA ARG A 182 1.04 -15.20 -7.55
C ARG A 182 0.90 -13.71 -7.34
N ILE A 183 -0.27 -13.27 -6.89
CA ILE A 183 -0.51 -11.92 -6.37
C ILE A 183 -0.57 -12.01 -4.85
N ASN A 184 0.29 -11.24 -4.17
CA ASN A 184 0.32 -11.14 -2.71
C ASN A 184 -0.54 -9.96 -2.27
N PHE A 185 -1.25 -10.10 -1.15
CA PHE A 185 -2.01 -9.00 -0.57
C PHE A 185 -1.25 -8.42 0.61
N TYR A 186 -1.03 -7.11 0.58
CA TYR A 186 -0.42 -6.39 1.68
C TYR A 186 -1.40 -5.38 2.26
N GLN A 187 -1.51 -5.40 3.58
CA GLN A 187 -2.26 -4.39 4.31
C GLN A 187 -1.43 -3.12 4.42
N VAL A 188 -2.01 -2.00 4.03
CA VAL A 188 -1.43 -0.66 4.25
C VAL A 188 -1.87 -0.19 5.62
N PHE A 189 -0.93 -0.12 6.56
CA PHE A 189 -1.18 0.32 7.93
C PHE A 189 -0.51 1.66 8.20
N PRO A 190 -1.26 2.70 8.63
CA PRO A 190 -0.71 4.03 8.85
C PRO A 190 0.03 4.12 10.18
N LEU A 191 1.15 4.84 10.15
CA LEU A 191 2.07 5.05 11.27
C LEU A 191 2.20 6.53 11.62
N TYR A 192 2.50 6.80 12.89
CA TYR A 192 3.09 8.04 13.33
C TYR A 192 4.57 8.12 12.93
N LYS A 193 5.13 9.32 12.89
CA LYS A 193 6.54 9.54 12.61
C LYS A 193 7.44 8.72 13.54
N GLU A 194 7.21 8.77 14.85
CA GLU A 194 8.01 8.10 15.86
C GLU A 194 7.94 6.56 15.76
N GLU A 195 6.82 6.02 15.26
CA GLU A 195 6.68 4.60 14.97
C GLU A 195 7.48 4.19 13.74
N LEU A 196 7.54 5.06 12.72
CA LEU A 196 8.43 4.86 11.58
C LEU A 196 9.89 4.88 12.00
N GLU A 197 10.31 5.88 12.82
CA GLU A 197 11.66 5.99 13.34
C GLU A 197 12.04 4.75 14.20
N TYR A 198 11.11 4.28 15.04
CA TYR A 198 11.28 3.06 15.80
C TYR A 198 11.49 1.86 14.88
N LYS A 199 10.68 1.70 13.85
CA LYS A 199 10.82 0.63 12.86
C LYS A 199 12.13 0.71 12.10
N GLN A 200 12.56 1.89 11.71
CA GLN A 200 13.83 2.08 11.00
C GLN A 200 15.02 1.65 11.86
N LYS A 201 14.96 1.91 13.16
CA LYS A 201 16.04 1.57 14.09
C LYS A 201 16.03 0.11 14.55
N TYR A 202 14.86 -0.44 14.86
CA TYR A 202 14.74 -1.75 15.51
C TYR A 202 14.15 -2.84 14.59
N GLY A 203 13.75 -2.47 13.38
CA GLY A 203 13.20 -3.40 12.39
C GLY A 203 11.68 -3.61 12.51
N THR A 204 11.12 -4.21 11.46
CA THR A 204 9.67 -4.46 11.34
C THR A 204 9.15 -5.37 12.44
N GLU A 205 9.89 -6.43 12.78
CA GLU A 205 9.48 -7.38 13.81
C GLU A 205 9.39 -6.74 15.21
N ALA A 206 10.29 -5.80 15.53
CA ALA A 206 10.24 -5.07 16.81
C ALA A 206 8.99 -4.19 16.89
N LEU A 207 8.65 -3.49 15.79
CA LEU A 207 7.42 -2.70 15.72
C LEU A 207 6.17 -3.58 15.84
N MET A 208 6.16 -4.75 15.19
CA MET A 208 5.02 -5.68 15.28
C MET A 208 4.84 -6.20 16.71
N ARG A 209 5.92 -6.60 17.39
CA ARG A 209 5.84 -7.00 18.80
C ARG A 209 5.30 -5.87 19.70
N LEU A 210 5.73 -4.62 19.45
CA LEU A 210 5.19 -3.47 20.19
C LEU A 210 3.68 -3.29 19.93
N PHE A 211 3.22 -3.52 18.72
CA PHE A 211 1.80 -3.40 18.38
C PHE A 211 0.96 -4.52 19.01
N ASP A 212 1.46 -5.76 18.99
CA ASP A 212 0.82 -6.90 19.66
C ASP A 212 0.72 -6.68 21.17
N ASP A 213 1.79 -6.22 21.82
CA ASP A 213 1.80 -5.88 23.26
C ASP A 213 0.82 -4.76 23.64
N LYS A 214 0.37 -3.97 22.69
CA LYS A 214 -0.56 -2.85 22.88
C LYS A 214 -1.95 -3.13 22.33
N ASP A 215 -2.23 -4.34 21.87
CA ASP A 215 -3.50 -4.74 21.25
C ASP A 215 -3.95 -3.78 20.13
N ILE A 216 -3.01 -3.35 19.29
CA ILE A 216 -3.32 -2.42 18.20
C ILE A 216 -4.08 -3.18 17.11
N ILE A 217 -5.35 -2.78 16.94
CA ILE A 217 -6.20 -3.34 15.90
C ILE A 217 -5.76 -2.77 14.53
N PRO A 218 -5.58 -3.60 13.49
CA PRO A 218 -5.09 -3.17 12.19
C PRO A 218 -6.14 -2.43 11.34
N ILE A 219 -7.04 -1.68 11.97
CA ILE A 219 -8.04 -0.79 11.35
C ILE A 219 -7.56 0.65 11.52
N VAL A 220 -7.70 1.46 10.49
CA VAL A 220 -7.32 2.88 10.53
C VAL A 220 -8.07 3.58 11.67
N ASN A 221 -7.30 4.12 12.61
CA ASN A 221 -7.79 4.98 13.66
C ASN A 221 -6.94 6.24 13.71
N ILE A 222 -7.49 7.34 13.20
CA ILE A 222 -6.80 8.64 13.09
C ILE A 222 -6.45 9.27 14.45
N ASN A 223 -7.09 8.80 15.52
CA ASN A 223 -6.92 9.30 16.89
C ASN A 223 -6.29 8.23 17.82
N ARG A 224 -5.75 7.13 17.29
CA ARG A 224 -5.08 6.16 18.14
C ARG A 224 -3.89 6.77 18.86
N LYS A 225 -3.52 6.18 19.97
CA LYS A 225 -2.32 6.59 20.70
C LYS A 225 -1.06 6.30 19.88
N ASN A 226 -0.12 7.25 19.89
CA ASN A 226 1.25 7.01 19.42
C ASN A 226 2.05 6.36 20.57
N TYR A 227 2.42 5.09 20.41
CA TYR A 227 3.10 4.34 21.46
C TYR A 227 4.62 4.56 21.46
N CYS A 228 5.16 5.22 20.45
CA CYS A 228 6.57 5.57 20.37
C CYS A 228 6.88 7.03 20.73
N GLU A 229 5.86 7.88 21.01
CA GLU A 229 6.02 9.33 21.23
C GLU A 229 7.04 9.68 22.33
N ASN A 230 7.24 8.79 23.33
CA ASN A 230 8.17 9.01 24.46
C ASN A 230 9.27 7.93 24.52
N ILE A 231 9.48 7.19 23.46
CA ILE A 231 10.60 6.25 23.41
C ILE A 231 11.84 7.03 23.00
N GLU A 232 12.77 7.21 23.95
CA GLU A 232 14.10 7.71 23.60
C GLU A 232 14.80 6.65 22.74
N LEU A 233 14.99 6.99 21.47
CA LEU A 233 15.78 6.17 20.57
C LEU A 233 17.25 6.42 20.95
N ASP A 234 17.92 5.43 21.59
CA ASP A 234 19.32 5.51 21.94
C ASP A 234 20.15 5.92 20.71
N LYS A 235 20.81 7.06 20.78
CA LYS A 235 21.66 7.59 19.70
C LYS A 235 23.03 6.88 19.60
N ASN A 236 23.31 5.94 20.52
CA ASN A 236 24.66 5.42 20.74
C ASN A 236 24.96 4.08 20.05
N ASN A 237 24.12 3.56 19.15
CA ASN A 237 24.43 2.30 18.47
C ASN A 237 25.09 2.46 17.09
N ASP A 238 25.32 3.69 16.63
CA ASP A 238 26.01 3.93 15.35
C ASP A 238 27.55 3.70 15.46
N GLU A 239 28.10 3.52 16.68
CA GLU A 239 29.54 3.31 16.91
C GLU A 239 29.98 1.82 16.85
N ILE A 240 29.05 0.86 16.75
CA ILE A 240 29.41 -0.57 16.78
C ILE A 240 29.68 -1.15 15.38
N GLU A 241 29.22 -0.56 14.32
CA GLU A 241 29.49 -1.07 12.95
C GLU A 241 30.89 -0.68 12.41
N GLU A 242 31.52 0.37 12.91
CA GLU A 242 32.89 0.73 12.47
C GLU A 242 34.02 -0.17 13.06
N ASP A 243 33.75 -0.91 14.13
CA ASP A 243 34.76 -1.79 14.74
C ASP A 243 34.77 -3.24 14.18
N LEU A 244 33.85 -3.61 13.31
CA LEU A 244 33.80 -4.92 12.65
C LEU A 244 34.47 -4.94 11.25
N GLU A 245 34.88 -3.80 10.72
CA GLU A 245 35.62 -3.68 9.46
C GLU A 245 37.14 -3.40 9.63
N ARG A 246 37.69 -3.56 10.82
CA ARG A 246 39.14 -3.50 11.06
C ARG A 246 39.74 -4.91 11.39
#